data_b2d62d485a01a8287dd7d5b6466ac857
#
_entry.id   b2d62d485a01a8287dd7d5b6466ac857
#
_cell.length_a   1.000
_cell.length_b   1.000
_cell.length_c   1.000
_cell.angle_alpha   90.00
_cell.angle_beta   90.00
_cell.angle_gamma   90.00
#
_symmetry.space_group_name_H-M   'P 1'
#
loop_
_entity.id
_entity.type
_entity.pdbx_description
1 polymer ?
#
loop_
_entity_poly.entity_id
_entity_poly.type
_entity_poly.pdbx_seq_one_letter_code
_entity_poly.pdbx_strand_id
1 'polypeptide(L)'
;MKIIVPMSGIGRRFIDAGYKDPKPLIIVDNKTIIEHVCNLFPKENDYIFVCNENHLKNTNMRAILKKIKPRSKIVSIKTHKFGPVYAVTKAFNLIKDDEEVIVSYCDYGTKWNYSKFLKTVRNKKSDGAIACYKGFHPHMLGSDNYAFAKEKNNWLIKIKEKEPFTKNKMQEFASNGTYYFRKGKFVKKYFKKIIDKK
;
A
#
# COMPACT_ATOMS: atom_id res chain seq x y z
N MET A 1 -10.66 7.67 8.97
CA MET A 1 -10.38 6.66 7.93
C MET A 1 -9.36 5.69 8.46
N LYS A 2 -9.42 4.44 8.06
CA LYS A 2 -8.44 3.41 8.45
C LYS A 2 -7.37 3.24 7.37
N ILE A 3 -6.10 3.29 7.76
CA ILE A 3 -4.97 3.03 6.87
C ILE A 3 -4.39 1.66 7.20
N ILE A 4 -4.32 0.77 6.22
CA ILE A 4 -3.76 -0.58 6.37
C ILE A 4 -2.48 -0.67 5.56
N VAL A 5 -1.39 -1.02 6.22
CA VAL A 5 -0.07 -1.14 5.59
C VAL A 5 0.41 -2.60 5.70
N PRO A 6 0.23 -3.41 4.65
CA PRO A 6 0.81 -4.73 4.57
C PRO A 6 2.32 -4.63 4.37
N MET A 7 3.10 -5.00 5.38
CA MET A 7 4.56 -4.91 5.40
C MET A 7 5.23 -6.19 5.94
N SER A 8 4.59 -7.34 5.69
CA SER A 8 5.07 -8.65 6.13
C SER A 8 6.03 -9.33 5.16
N GLY A 9 6.27 -8.73 4.00
CA GLY A 9 7.25 -9.24 3.02
C GLY A 9 8.67 -9.21 3.56
N ILE A 10 9.49 -10.20 3.19
CA ILE A 10 10.89 -10.30 3.66
C ILE A 10 11.81 -9.26 3.01
N GLY A 11 11.41 -8.64 1.90
CA GLY A 11 12.23 -7.63 1.21
C GLY A 11 13.46 -8.22 0.49
N ARG A 12 13.36 -9.40 -0.13
CA ARG A 12 14.48 -10.17 -0.68
C ARG A 12 15.48 -9.32 -1.48
N ARG A 13 15.02 -8.47 -2.39
CA ARG A 13 15.90 -7.61 -3.20
C ARG A 13 16.79 -6.67 -2.36
N PHE A 14 16.30 -6.22 -1.20
CA PHE A 14 17.06 -5.37 -0.29
C PHE A 14 18.08 -6.19 0.49
N ILE A 15 17.73 -7.40 0.91
CA ILE A 15 18.67 -8.33 1.54
C ILE A 15 19.81 -8.68 0.56
N ASP A 16 19.45 -9.01 -0.69
CA ASP A 16 20.42 -9.35 -1.73
C ASP A 16 21.31 -8.15 -2.10
N ALA A 17 20.83 -6.91 -1.90
CA ALA A 17 21.60 -5.68 -2.03
C ALA A 17 22.39 -5.28 -0.77
N GLY A 18 22.46 -6.15 0.26
CA GLY A 18 23.27 -5.95 1.46
C GLY A 18 22.63 -5.13 2.57
N TYR A 19 21.34 -4.75 2.46
CA TYR A 19 20.66 -4.07 3.56
C TYR A 19 20.41 -5.02 4.73
N LYS A 20 20.80 -4.59 5.94
CA LYS A 20 20.61 -5.36 7.19
C LYS A 20 19.21 -5.14 7.78
N ASP A 21 18.69 -3.93 7.67
CA ASP A 21 17.38 -3.58 8.17
C ASP A 21 16.25 -4.04 7.22
N PRO A 22 15.09 -4.46 7.79
CA PRO A 22 13.91 -4.68 6.99
C PRO A 22 13.54 -3.42 6.20
N LYS A 23 13.10 -3.59 4.95
CA LYS A 23 12.79 -2.50 4.01
C LYS A 23 12.03 -1.31 4.64
N PRO A 24 10.98 -1.50 5.46
CA PRO A 24 10.26 -0.36 6.06
C PRO A 24 11.08 0.47 7.03
N LEU A 25 12.17 -0.08 7.56
CA LEU A 25 13.04 0.57 8.56
C LEU A 25 14.27 1.23 7.94
N ILE A 26 14.55 1.00 6.67
CA ILE A 26 15.66 1.65 5.97
C ILE A 26 15.47 3.16 6.06
N ILE A 27 16.55 3.87 6.40
CA ILE A 27 16.54 5.33 6.56
C ILE A 27 16.81 5.96 5.20
N VAL A 28 15.95 6.88 4.82
CA VAL A 28 16.07 7.75 3.66
C VAL A 28 15.77 9.17 4.13
N ASP A 29 16.65 10.11 3.85
CA ASP A 29 16.47 11.52 4.24
C ASP A 29 16.06 11.66 5.73
N ASN A 30 16.88 11.08 6.63
CA ASN A 30 16.73 11.07 8.09
C ASN A 30 15.41 10.50 8.65
N LYS A 31 14.62 9.80 7.82
CA LYS A 31 13.39 9.12 8.24
C LYS A 31 13.35 7.71 7.74
N THR A 32 12.66 6.84 8.46
CA THR A 32 12.41 5.50 7.95
C THR A 32 11.43 5.53 6.76
N ILE A 33 11.57 4.58 5.84
CA ILE A 33 10.65 4.45 4.69
C ILE A 33 9.19 4.44 5.18
N ILE A 34 8.88 3.72 6.26
CA ILE A 34 7.50 3.68 6.77
C ILE A 34 7.03 5.03 7.33
N GLU A 35 7.93 5.87 7.84
CA GLU A 35 7.59 7.23 8.26
C GLU A 35 7.21 8.10 7.05
N HIS A 36 7.97 8.01 5.95
CA HIS A 36 7.60 8.68 4.70
C HIS A 36 6.22 8.24 4.20
N VAL A 37 5.93 6.93 4.25
CA VAL A 37 4.60 6.40 3.87
C VAL A 37 3.49 6.96 4.77
N CYS A 38 3.70 7.01 6.09
CA CYS A 38 2.73 7.59 7.02
C CYS A 38 2.47 9.08 6.76
N ASN A 39 3.47 9.82 6.28
CA ASN A 39 3.35 11.24 5.93
C ASN A 39 2.53 11.50 4.66
N LEU A 40 2.28 10.47 3.83
CA LEU A 40 1.38 10.57 2.68
C LEU A 40 -0.08 10.79 3.07
N PHE A 41 -0.46 10.46 4.31
CA PHE A 41 -1.82 10.52 4.83
C PHE A 41 -1.90 11.47 6.03
N PRO A 42 -1.74 12.79 5.82
CA PRO A 42 -1.76 13.77 6.90
C PRO A 42 -3.11 13.71 7.64
N LYS A 43 -3.06 13.86 8.97
CA LYS A 43 -4.21 13.82 9.90
C LYS A 43 -4.83 12.43 10.12
N GLU A 44 -4.42 11.37 9.39
CA GLU A 44 -4.88 10.02 9.68
C GLU A 44 -4.09 9.40 10.84
N ASN A 45 -4.79 8.85 11.81
CA ASN A 45 -4.21 8.28 13.03
C ASN A 45 -4.63 6.82 13.31
N ASP A 46 -5.61 6.30 12.57
CA ASP A 46 -6.09 4.93 12.72
C ASP A 46 -5.37 4.00 11.73
N TYR A 47 -4.25 3.44 12.17
CA TYR A 47 -3.39 2.59 11.36
C TYR A 47 -3.44 1.12 11.82
N ILE A 48 -3.36 0.21 10.84
CA ILE A 48 -3.06 -1.21 11.04
C ILE A 48 -1.80 -1.52 10.24
N PHE A 49 -0.73 -1.90 10.94
CA PHE A 49 0.49 -2.43 10.33
C PHE A 49 0.46 -3.94 10.39
N VAL A 50 0.50 -4.62 9.24
CA VAL A 50 0.59 -6.07 9.18
C VAL A 50 2.04 -6.44 8.94
N CYS A 51 2.72 -6.91 9.97
CA CYS A 51 4.17 -7.05 10.03
C CYS A 51 4.60 -8.53 10.02
N ASN A 52 5.80 -8.78 9.51
CA ASN A 52 6.47 -10.06 9.67
C ASN A 52 6.88 -10.27 11.14
N GLU A 53 6.58 -11.43 11.72
CA GLU A 53 6.91 -11.74 13.11
C GLU A 53 8.43 -11.70 13.40
N ASN A 54 9.26 -12.13 12.44
CA ASN A 54 10.71 -12.10 12.60
C ASN A 54 11.25 -10.67 12.62
N HIS A 55 10.66 -9.75 11.81
CA HIS A 55 11.03 -8.34 11.87
C HIS A 55 10.66 -7.73 13.22
N LEU A 56 9.48 -8.07 13.76
CA LEU A 56 9.05 -7.57 15.07
C LEU A 56 9.88 -8.13 16.24
N LYS A 57 10.42 -9.35 16.10
CA LYS A 57 11.28 -10.01 17.12
C LYS A 57 12.71 -9.49 17.10
N ASN A 58 13.26 -9.31 15.88
CA ASN A 58 14.70 -9.09 15.70
C ASN A 58 15.07 -7.61 15.51
N THR A 59 14.10 -6.70 15.52
CA THR A 59 14.33 -5.26 15.36
C THR A 59 13.45 -4.44 16.30
N ASN A 60 13.71 -3.14 16.38
CA ASN A 60 12.90 -2.18 17.12
C ASN A 60 11.65 -1.69 16.36
N MET A 61 11.23 -2.43 15.31
CA MET A 61 10.10 -2.07 14.45
C MET A 61 8.84 -1.67 15.24
N ARG A 62 8.49 -2.44 16.28
CA ARG A 62 7.31 -2.15 17.12
C ARG A 62 7.39 -0.78 17.78
N ALA A 63 8.53 -0.44 18.35
CA ALA A 63 8.76 0.85 19.01
C ALA A 63 8.69 1.99 18.00
N ILE A 64 9.33 1.85 16.83
CA ILE A 64 9.31 2.83 15.74
C ILE A 64 7.86 3.07 15.28
N LEU A 65 7.09 2.02 14.98
CA LEU A 65 5.71 2.15 14.52
C LEU A 65 4.82 2.84 15.56
N LYS A 66 5.02 2.54 16.84
CA LYS A 66 4.29 3.18 17.94
C LYS A 66 4.71 4.63 18.16
N LYS A 67 5.97 4.98 17.92
CA LYS A 67 6.43 6.38 17.92
C LYS A 67 5.78 7.19 16.80
N ILE A 68 5.72 6.66 15.58
CA ILE A 68 5.15 7.34 14.41
C ILE A 68 3.62 7.45 14.52
N LYS A 69 2.95 6.37 14.93
CA LYS A 69 1.48 6.28 15.07
C LYS A 69 1.11 5.59 16.37
N PRO A 70 1.03 6.32 17.49
CA PRO A 70 0.81 5.73 18.82
C PRO A 70 -0.45 4.87 18.95
N ARG A 71 -1.53 5.25 18.25
CA ARG A 71 -2.82 4.52 18.24
C ARG A 71 -2.87 3.33 17.27
N SER A 72 -1.79 3.10 16.51
CA SER A 72 -1.77 2.02 15.53
C SER A 72 -1.98 0.64 16.14
N LYS A 73 -2.59 -0.26 15.40
CA LYS A 73 -2.62 -1.70 15.69
C LYS A 73 -1.55 -2.40 14.88
N ILE A 74 -0.86 -3.35 15.52
CA ILE A 74 0.21 -4.13 14.89
C ILE A 74 -0.24 -5.59 14.88
N VAL A 75 -0.43 -6.14 13.68
CA VAL A 75 -0.76 -7.54 13.43
C VAL A 75 0.52 -8.26 13.05
N SER A 76 0.91 -9.24 13.85
CA SER A 76 2.07 -10.09 13.61
C SER A 76 1.65 -11.33 12.83
N ILE A 77 2.33 -11.60 11.71
CA ILE A 77 2.07 -12.80 10.92
C ILE A 77 3.38 -13.50 10.54
N LYS A 78 3.31 -14.82 10.39
CA LYS A 78 4.45 -15.64 9.91
C LYS A 78 4.84 -15.25 8.49
N THR A 79 6.09 -15.50 8.14
CA THR A 79 6.58 -15.35 6.77
C THR A 79 5.72 -16.15 5.79
N HIS A 80 5.36 -15.52 4.67
CA HIS A 80 4.53 -16.14 3.63
C HIS A 80 4.88 -15.61 2.24
N LYS A 81 4.45 -16.34 1.20
CA LYS A 81 4.63 -15.97 -0.22
C LYS A 81 3.33 -15.55 -0.91
N PHE A 82 2.23 -15.37 -0.17
CA PHE A 82 0.89 -15.13 -0.73
C PHE A 82 0.61 -13.65 -1.10
N GLY A 83 1.58 -12.75 -0.86
CA GLY A 83 1.50 -11.34 -1.24
C GLY A 83 0.70 -10.46 -0.28
N PRO A 84 0.57 -9.15 -0.59
CA PRO A 84 0.01 -8.16 0.32
C PRO A 84 -1.49 -8.34 0.60
N VAL A 85 -2.26 -8.87 -0.37
CA VAL A 85 -3.69 -9.15 -0.18
C VAL A 85 -3.90 -10.15 0.97
N TYR A 86 -3.13 -11.23 0.99
CA TYR A 86 -3.17 -12.20 2.08
C TYR A 86 -2.84 -11.56 3.44
N ALA A 87 -1.81 -10.72 3.47
CA ALA A 87 -1.46 -10.02 4.71
C ALA A 87 -2.64 -9.20 5.25
N VAL A 88 -3.35 -8.47 4.39
CA VAL A 88 -4.51 -7.67 4.79
C VAL A 88 -5.65 -8.54 5.32
N THR A 89 -5.85 -9.78 4.82
CA THR A 89 -6.91 -10.66 5.36
C THR A 89 -6.71 -10.99 6.83
N LYS A 90 -5.46 -10.98 7.33
CA LYS A 90 -5.14 -11.22 8.74
C LYS A 90 -5.55 -10.08 9.68
N ALA A 91 -5.98 -8.96 9.11
CA ALA A 91 -6.46 -7.79 9.84
C ALA A 91 -7.97 -7.56 9.70
N PHE A 92 -8.73 -8.46 9.07
CA PHE A 92 -10.16 -8.28 8.77
C PHE A 92 -11.03 -8.00 10.00
N ASN A 93 -10.72 -8.63 11.14
CA ASN A 93 -11.42 -8.41 12.40
C ASN A 93 -11.23 -6.99 12.99
N LEU A 94 -10.23 -6.26 12.50
CA LEU A 94 -9.93 -4.88 12.91
C LEU A 94 -10.54 -3.85 11.96
N ILE A 95 -11.21 -4.28 10.90
CA ILE A 95 -11.83 -3.43 9.89
C ILE A 95 -13.34 -3.44 10.11
N LYS A 96 -13.93 -2.27 10.33
CA LYS A 96 -15.39 -2.12 10.39
C LYS A 96 -15.98 -2.12 8.97
N ASP A 97 -17.18 -2.65 8.80
CA ASP A 97 -17.80 -2.80 7.48
C ASP A 97 -18.11 -1.47 6.78
N ASP A 98 -18.52 -0.46 7.54
CA ASP A 98 -18.95 0.83 7.01
C ASP A 98 -17.91 1.95 7.14
N GLU A 99 -16.64 1.64 7.46
CA GLU A 99 -15.57 2.64 7.49
C GLU A 99 -14.83 2.75 6.16
N GLU A 100 -14.36 3.95 5.83
CA GLU A 100 -13.45 4.16 4.72
C GLU A 100 -12.08 3.55 5.03
N VAL A 101 -11.48 2.89 4.05
CA VAL A 101 -10.18 2.20 4.19
C VAL A 101 -9.26 2.60 3.07
N ILE A 102 -8.00 2.85 3.40
CA ILE A 102 -6.90 2.85 2.43
C ILE A 102 -5.98 1.67 2.73
N VAL A 103 -5.67 0.88 1.71
CA VAL A 103 -4.56 -0.07 1.72
C VAL A 103 -3.40 0.57 1.00
N SER A 104 -2.26 0.74 1.66
CA SER A 104 -1.08 1.39 1.10
C SER A 104 0.15 0.49 1.21
N TYR A 105 0.94 0.41 0.15
CA TYR A 105 2.24 -0.24 0.22
C TYR A 105 3.16 0.50 1.20
N CYS A 106 4.10 -0.23 1.78
CA CYS A 106 5.00 0.28 2.82
C CYS A 106 6.29 0.94 2.28
N ASP A 107 6.40 1.13 0.99
CA ASP A 107 7.66 1.42 0.30
C ASP A 107 7.52 2.37 -0.90
N TYR A 108 6.45 3.16 -0.92
CA TYR A 108 6.21 4.12 -1.98
C TYR A 108 6.12 5.54 -1.42
N GLY A 109 6.87 6.45 -2.01
CA GLY A 109 6.80 7.88 -1.75
C GLY A 109 6.21 8.63 -2.95
N THR A 110 5.36 9.62 -2.69
CA THR A 110 4.83 10.51 -3.74
C THR A 110 4.49 11.88 -3.16
N LYS A 111 4.61 12.90 -3.99
CA LYS A 111 4.06 14.23 -3.67
C LYS A 111 2.66 14.33 -4.27
N TRP A 112 1.65 14.37 -3.43
CA TRP A 112 0.26 14.42 -3.87
C TRP A 112 -0.61 15.31 -2.98
N ASN A 113 -1.78 15.69 -3.48
CA ASN A 113 -2.77 16.40 -2.69
C ASN A 113 -3.80 15.41 -2.13
N TYR A 114 -3.52 14.89 -0.94
CA TYR A 114 -4.38 13.92 -0.25
C TYR A 114 -5.81 14.43 -0.03
N SER A 115 -5.96 15.69 0.38
CA SER A 115 -7.29 16.30 0.60
C SER A 115 -8.09 16.38 -0.70
N LYS A 116 -7.45 16.75 -1.82
CA LYS A 116 -8.10 16.76 -3.15
C LYS A 116 -8.50 15.33 -3.57
N PHE A 117 -7.64 14.35 -3.33
CA PHE A 117 -7.97 12.94 -3.58
C PHE A 117 -9.23 12.52 -2.82
N LEU A 118 -9.29 12.74 -1.50
CA LEU A 118 -10.45 12.41 -0.68
C LEU A 118 -11.72 13.12 -1.15
N LYS A 119 -11.64 14.42 -1.43
CA LYS A 119 -12.77 15.18 -1.96
C LYS A 119 -13.27 14.56 -3.26
N THR A 120 -12.37 14.18 -4.16
CA THR A 120 -12.74 13.60 -5.47
C THR A 120 -13.46 12.25 -5.30
N VAL A 121 -12.90 11.31 -4.52
CA VAL A 121 -13.50 9.97 -4.37
C VAL A 121 -14.85 10.02 -3.63
N ARG A 122 -14.99 10.92 -2.65
CA ARG A 122 -16.23 11.12 -1.89
C ARG A 122 -17.31 11.77 -2.75
N ASN A 123 -16.99 12.83 -3.51
CA ASN A 123 -17.94 13.49 -4.41
C ASN A 123 -18.44 12.55 -5.51
N LYS A 124 -17.54 11.71 -6.06
CA LYS A 124 -17.91 10.69 -7.05
C LYS A 124 -18.63 9.48 -6.44
N LYS A 125 -18.74 9.40 -5.11
CA LYS A 125 -19.28 8.24 -4.37
C LYS A 125 -18.65 6.91 -4.82
N SER A 126 -17.36 6.95 -5.17
CA SER A 126 -16.63 5.79 -5.71
C SER A 126 -16.53 4.67 -4.68
N ASP A 127 -16.82 3.43 -5.06
CA ASP A 127 -16.65 2.25 -4.18
C ASP A 127 -15.19 1.92 -3.92
N GLY A 128 -14.32 2.22 -4.89
CA GLY A 128 -12.87 2.12 -4.79
C GLY A 128 -12.17 3.14 -5.68
N ALA A 129 -10.90 3.41 -5.37
CA ALA A 129 -10.05 4.24 -6.20
C ALA A 129 -8.58 3.80 -6.06
N ILE A 130 -7.81 4.04 -7.12
CA ILE A 130 -6.38 3.75 -7.18
C ILE A 130 -5.67 5.08 -7.42
N ALA A 131 -4.69 5.40 -6.59
CA ALA A 131 -3.80 6.51 -6.87
C ALA A 131 -2.77 6.08 -7.92
N CYS A 132 -2.70 6.84 -9.00
CA CYS A 132 -1.79 6.57 -10.12
C CYS A 132 -0.92 7.79 -10.38
N TYR A 133 0.22 7.54 -11.00
CA TYR A 133 1.10 8.57 -11.53
C TYR A 133 1.33 8.35 -13.03
N LYS A 134 1.84 9.37 -13.72
CA LYS A 134 2.19 9.35 -15.13
C LYS A 134 3.53 10.04 -15.31
N GLY A 135 4.32 9.62 -16.29
CA GLY A 135 5.63 10.16 -16.56
C GLY A 135 6.77 9.27 -16.11
N PHE A 136 7.99 9.81 -16.12
CA PHE A 136 9.19 9.07 -15.79
C PHE A 136 9.23 8.65 -14.32
N HIS A 137 9.60 7.40 -14.11
CA HIS A 137 10.01 6.86 -12.82
C HIS A 137 11.14 5.85 -13.06
N PRO A 138 12.16 5.74 -12.20
CA PRO A 138 13.32 4.87 -12.43
C PRO A 138 12.99 3.41 -12.79
N HIS A 139 11.90 2.83 -12.24
CA HIS A 139 11.50 1.48 -12.60
C HIS A 139 11.08 1.33 -14.08
N MET A 140 10.75 2.42 -14.76
CA MET A 140 10.41 2.39 -16.20
C MET A 140 11.59 1.99 -17.08
N LEU A 141 12.82 2.05 -16.56
CA LEU A 141 14.05 1.61 -17.25
C LEU A 141 14.26 0.08 -17.15
N GLY A 142 13.53 -0.59 -16.30
CA GLY A 142 13.66 -2.03 -16.08
C GLY A 142 12.39 -2.81 -16.41
N SER A 143 12.26 -3.98 -15.78
CA SER A 143 11.07 -4.84 -15.91
C SER A 143 9.82 -4.17 -15.33
N ASP A 144 8.66 -4.49 -15.90
CA ASP A 144 7.38 -3.95 -15.45
C ASP A 144 6.95 -4.59 -14.14
N ASN A 145 7.01 -3.81 -13.06
CA ASN A 145 6.73 -4.28 -11.69
C ASN A 145 5.45 -3.67 -11.11
N TYR A 146 4.71 -2.86 -11.88
CA TYR A 146 3.54 -2.13 -11.42
C TYR A 146 2.31 -2.47 -12.26
N ALA A 147 1.13 -2.20 -11.71
CA ALA A 147 -0.10 -2.29 -12.47
C ALA A 147 -0.30 -1.02 -13.30
N PHE A 148 -0.69 -1.19 -14.57
CA PHE A 148 -1.03 -0.10 -15.48
C PHE A 148 -2.54 0.03 -15.62
N ALA A 149 -3.05 1.25 -15.67
CA ALA A 149 -4.47 1.56 -15.69
C ALA A 149 -4.85 2.39 -16.92
N LYS A 150 -5.95 2.00 -17.59
CA LYS A 150 -6.67 2.87 -18.54
C LYS A 150 -7.84 3.52 -17.82
N GLU A 151 -8.01 4.81 -18.05
CA GLU A 151 -9.10 5.60 -17.47
C GLU A 151 -9.85 6.39 -18.55
N LYS A 152 -11.09 6.77 -18.22
CA LYS A 152 -11.88 7.77 -18.95
C LYS A 152 -12.61 8.65 -17.94
N ASN A 153 -12.36 9.96 -17.94
CA ASN A 153 -12.93 10.92 -17.00
C ASN A 153 -12.71 10.56 -15.51
N ASN A 154 -11.48 10.07 -15.20
CA ASN A 154 -11.08 9.51 -13.90
C ASN A 154 -11.89 8.26 -13.46
N TRP A 155 -12.52 7.54 -14.39
CA TRP A 155 -13.07 6.22 -14.14
C TRP A 155 -12.16 5.14 -14.70
N LEU A 156 -11.86 4.14 -13.88
CA LEU A 156 -11.05 3.00 -14.29
C LEU A 156 -11.81 2.18 -15.32
N ILE A 157 -11.23 2.03 -16.52
CA ILE A 157 -11.79 1.19 -17.59
C ILE A 157 -11.15 -0.19 -17.56
N LYS A 158 -9.82 -0.26 -17.37
CA LYS A 158 -9.07 -1.51 -17.35
C LYS A 158 -7.80 -1.35 -16.54
N ILE A 159 -7.36 -2.43 -15.89
CA ILE A 159 -6.08 -2.51 -15.20
C ILE A 159 -5.38 -3.81 -15.62
N LYS A 160 -4.07 -3.74 -15.79
CA LYS A 160 -3.22 -4.89 -16.05
C LYS A 160 -2.07 -4.91 -15.05
N GLU A 161 -1.80 -6.06 -14.48
CA GLU A 161 -0.69 -6.25 -13.56
C GLU A 161 0.60 -6.53 -14.35
N LYS A 162 1.62 -5.70 -14.15
CA LYS A 162 2.96 -5.85 -14.76
C LYS A 162 2.97 -5.90 -16.29
N GLU A 163 1.98 -5.30 -16.92
CA GLU A 163 1.84 -5.29 -18.37
C GLU A 163 1.31 -3.92 -18.82
N PRO A 164 2.10 -3.10 -19.50
CA PRO A 164 1.64 -1.85 -20.09
C PRO A 164 0.67 -2.12 -21.26
N PHE A 165 -0.14 -1.13 -21.60
CA PHE A 165 -1.08 -1.23 -22.72
C PHE A 165 -0.41 -0.87 -24.05
N THR A 166 0.69 -0.10 -23.99
CA THR A 166 1.43 0.39 -25.17
C THR A 166 2.93 0.26 -24.95
N LYS A 167 3.72 0.48 -26.00
CA LYS A 167 5.18 0.52 -25.91
C LYS A 167 5.68 1.75 -25.13
N ASN A 168 4.90 2.82 -25.07
CA ASN A 168 5.26 4.04 -24.32
C ASN A 168 4.65 4.07 -22.93
N LYS A 169 5.16 3.23 -22.06
CA LYS A 169 4.67 3.06 -20.69
C LYS A 169 4.75 4.33 -19.82
N MET A 170 5.63 5.28 -20.15
CA MET A 170 5.71 6.58 -19.46
C MET A 170 4.48 7.46 -19.70
N GLN A 171 3.72 7.21 -20.75
CA GLN A 171 2.47 7.92 -21.05
C GLN A 171 1.25 7.21 -20.48
N GLU A 172 1.43 6.14 -19.73
CA GLU A 172 0.34 5.38 -19.07
C GLU A 172 0.25 5.70 -17.59
N PHE A 173 -0.93 5.52 -17.03
CA PHE A 173 -1.12 5.59 -15.59
C PHE A 173 -0.61 4.32 -14.93
N ALA A 174 0.37 4.45 -14.03
CA ALA A 174 0.87 3.36 -13.21
C ALA A 174 0.42 3.52 -11.76
N SER A 175 -0.02 2.42 -11.14
CA SER A 175 -0.43 2.42 -9.73
C SER A 175 0.77 2.71 -8.82
N ASN A 176 0.57 3.58 -7.84
CA ASN A 176 1.56 3.84 -6.81
C ASN A 176 1.41 2.95 -5.55
N GLY A 177 0.53 1.94 -5.61
CA GLY A 177 0.31 1.05 -4.48
C GLY A 177 -0.63 1.60 -3.39
N THR A 178 -1.41 2.65 -3.69
CA THR A 178 -2.41 3.21 -2.78
C THR A 178 -3.81 2.92 -3.31
N TYR A 179 -4.60 2.20 -2.53
CA TYR A 179 -5.94 1.72 -2.89
C TYR A 179 -6.95 2.19 -1.84
N TYR A 180 -7.90 3.01 -2.26
CA TYR A 180 -9.02 3.46 -1.44
C TYR A 180 -10.23 2.56 -1.62
N PHE A 181 -10.95 2.31 -0.52
CA PHE A 181 -12.23 1.62 -0.49
C PHE A 181 -13.19 2.43 0.37
N ARG A 182 -14.37 2.75 -0.17
CA ARG A 182 -15.41 3.53 0.51
C ARG A 182 -15.93 2.81 1.77
N LYS A 183 -15.90 1.49 1.79
CA LYS A 183 -16.36 0.66 2.90
C LYS A 183 -15.42 -0.53 3.13
N GLY A 184 -15.16 -0.82 4.41
CA GLY A 184 -14.32 -1.95 4.81
C GLY A 184 -14.87 -3.30 4.33
N LYS A 185 -16.20 -3.45 4.23
CA LYS A 185 -16.80 -4.65 3.64
C LYS A 185 -16.35 -4.93 2.21
N PHE A 186 -15.99 -3.91 1.43
CA PHE A 186 -15.47 -4.12 0.07
C PHE A 186 -14.05 -4.72 0.11
N VAL A 187 -13.20 -4.25 1.03
CA VAL A 187 -11.87 -4.85 1.25
C VAL A 187 -12.03 -6.34 1.60
N LYS A 188 -12.86 -6.65 2.60
CA LYS A 188 -13.10 -8.03 3.03
C LYS A 188 -13.61 -8.91 1.88
N LYS A 189 -14.67 -8.46 1.18
CA LYS A 189 -15.30 -9.19 0.08
C LYS A 189 -14.32 -9.48 -1.05
N TYR A 190 -13.66 -8.45 -1.57
CA TYR A 190 -12.84 -8.60 -2.77
C TYR A 190 -11.50 -9.27 -2.48
N PHE A 191 -10.88 -8.99 -1.31
CA PHE A 191 -9.62 -9.65 -0.95
C PHE A 191 -9.83 -11.13 -0.64
N LYS A 192 -10.95 -11.51 0.03
CA LYS A 192 -11.33 -12.91 0.19
C LYS A 192 -11.48 -13.60 -1.15
N LYS A 193 -12.25 -13.01 -2.09
CA LYS A 193 -12.45 -13.57 -3.44
C LYS A 193 -11.15 -13.79 -4.21
N ILE A 194 -10.11 -12.94 -4.00
CA ILE A 194 -8.80 -13.11 -4.64
C ILE A 194 -8.03 -14.29 -4.02
N ILE A 195 -8.12 -14.46 -2.71
CA ILE A 195 -7.44 -15.57 -2.01
C ILE A 195 -8.10 -16.91 -2.35
N ASP A 196 -9.44 -16.96 -2.39
CA ASP A 196 -10.19 -18.18 -2.67
C ASP A 196 -10.01 -18.67 -4.13
N LYS A 197 -9.46 -17.84 -5.03
CA LYS A 197 -9.16 -18.19 -6.43
C LYS A 197 -7.72 -18.69 -6.67
N LYS A 198 -6.88 -18.68 -5.64
CA LYS A 198 -5.49 -19.16 -5.68
C LYS A 198 -5.34 -20.53 -5.05
#